data_0d9f2a96d245f876b4f20dca16179f33
#
_entry.id   0d9f2a96d245f876b4f20dca16179f33
#
_cell.length_a   1.000
_cell.length_b   1.000
_cell.length_c   1.000
_cell.angle_alpha   90.00
_cell.angle_beta   90.00
_cell.angle_gamma   90.00
#
_symmetry.space_group_name_H-M   'P 1'
#
loop_
_entity.id
_entity.type
_entity.pdbx_description
1 polymer ?
#
loop_
_entity_poly.entity_id
_entity_poly.type
_entity_poly.pdbx_seq_one_letter_code
_entity_poly.pdbx_strand_id
1 'polypeptide(L)'
;GENIVYESTNDTANTRFDDGDTSNWLNALAEAAMMTGFERNGDIVKLAAYAPMFGNLRGTRQWAVDMMYYTNTALVRTPSYYVQQLFMQDSGDYKVQSELTFASGSAPTLTFEGSGTRGDASRTVDQIYYVVSADEETGDILIKIVNAGENSVRFNFSLAGMEGIQLADIAGV
;
A
#
# COMPACT_ATOMS: atom_id res chain seq x y z
N GLY A 1 -9.18 7.11 9.67
CA GLY A 1 -9.05 6.61 8.32
C GLY A 1 -9.84 5.33 8.15
N GLU A 2 -10.84 5.37 7.32
CA GLU A 2 -11.67 4.19 7.04
C GLU A 2 -10.91 3.29 6.09
N ASN A 3 -10.89 2.02 6.40
CA ASN A 3 -10.24 0.97 5.64
C ASN A 3 -10.94 0.76 4.30
N ILE A 4 -10.45 1.39 3.26
CA ILE A 4 -10.91 1.16 1.88
C ILE A 4 -10.67 -0.30 1.47
N VAL A 5 -9.64 -0.93 2.05
CA VAL A 5 -9.22 -2.31 1.73
C VAL A 5 -10.15 -3.38 2.27
N TYR A 6 -10.85 -3.11 3.36
CA TYR A 6 -11.51 -4.18 4.11
C TYR A 6 -12.95 -4.48 3.68
N GLU A 7 -13.53 -3.69 2.82
CA GLU A 7 -14.94 -3.92 2.44
C GLU A 7 -15.12 -5.02 1.39
N SER A 8 -14.15 -5.23 0.53
CA SER A 8 -14.18 -6.33 -0.44
C SER A 8 -13.76 -7.67 0.15
N THR A 9 -13.11 -7.65 1.32
CA THR A 9 -12.50 -8.86 1.88
C THR A 9 -13.28 -9.47 3.04
N ASN A 10 -14.26 -8.78 3.56
CA ASN A 10 -14.95 -9.20 4.77
C ASN A 10 -16.14 -10.13 4.57
N ASP A 11 -16.54 -10.44 3.37
CA ASP A 11 -17.53 -11.50 3.13
C ASP A 11 -16.84 -12.86 2.98
N THR A 12 -16.15 -13.21 4.03
CA THR A 12 -15.29 -14.39 4.07
C THR A 12 -16.06 -15.71 4.10
N ALA A 13 -17.33 -15.67 4.40
CA ALA A 13 -18.15 -16.88 4.42
C ALA A 13 -18.43 -17.44 3.02
N ASN A 14 -18.30 -16.60 1.99
CA ASN A 14 -18.64 -16.95 0.61
C ASN A 14 -17.56 -16.63 -0.43
N THR A 15 -16.43 -16.05 -0.03
CA THR A 15 -15.35 -15.76 -0.96
C THR A 15 -14.74 -17.06 -1.47
N ARG A 16 -15.03 -17.37 -2.71
CA ARG A 16 -14.39 -18.45 -3.44
C ARG A 16 -13.11 -17.92 -4.07
N PHE A 17 -12.16 -18.79 -4.25
CA PHE A 17 -10.89 -18.46 -4.90
C PHE A 17 -11.04 -18.01 -6.35
N ASP A 18 -12.14 -18.35 -6.95
CA ASP A 18 -12.51 -18.11 -8.34
C ASP A 18 -13.24 -16.77 -8.55
N ASP A 19 -13.59 -16.05 -7.49
CA ASP A 19 -14.33 -14.78 -7.60
C ASP A 19 -13.45 -13.60 -8.05
N GLY A 20 -12.16 -13.81 -8.24
CA GLY A 20 -11.23 -12.79 -8.77
C GLY A 20 -10.94 -11.59 -7.85
N ASP A 21 -11.69 -11.46 -6.76
CA ASP A 21 -11.64 -10.30 -5.87
C ASP A 21 -10.64 -10.46 -4.72
N THR A 22 -9.99 -11.60 -4.63
CA THR A 22 -9.12 -11.94 -3.52
C THR A 22 -7.65 -11.80 -3.89
N SER A 23 -6.88 -11.09 -3.04
CA SER A 23 -5.43 -10.97 -3.17
C SER A 23 -4.97 -10.40 -4.53
N ASN A 24 -5.74 -9.46 -5.07
CA ASN A 24 -5.48 -8.84 -6.34
C ASN A 24 -4.56 -7.61 -6.22
N TRP A 25 -4.20 -7.02 -7.37
CA TRP A 25 -3.34 -5.84 -7.42
C TRP A 25 -3.98 -4.60 -6.77
N LEU A 26 -5.28 -4.40 -6.94
CA LEU A 26 -5.99 -3.25 -6.35
C LEU A 26 -5.94 -3.28 -4.83
N ASN A 27 -6.13 -4.44 -4.22
CA ASN A 27 -6.01 -4.62 -2.77
C ASN A 27 -4.60 -4.27 -2.30
N ALA A 28 -3.57 -4.73 -3.01
CA ALA A 28 -2.19 -4.42 -2.68
C ALA A 28 -1.89 -2.91 -2.77
N LEU A 29 -2.40 -2.22 -3.78
CA LEU A 29 -2.26 -0.76 -3.90
C LEU A 29 -2.97 -0.01 -2.76
N ALA A 30 -4.17 -0.48 -2.37
CA ALA A 30 -4.90 0.11 -1.25
C ALA A 30 -4.17 -0.12 0.09
N GLU A 31 -3.59 -1.30 0.28
CA GLU A 31 -2.72 -1.59 1.44
C GLU A 31 -1.48 -0.69 1.44
N ALA A 32 -0.81 -0.53 0.30
CA ALA A 32 0.34 0.36 0.17
C ALA A 32 -0.03 1.81 0.52
N ALA A 33 -1.18 2.30 0.03
CA ALA A 33 -1.69 3.62 0.37
C ALA A 33 -1.92 3.78 1.88
N MET A 34 -2.51 2.78 2.52
CA MET A 34 -2.72 2.75 3.97
C MET A 34 -1.38 2.75 4.72
N MET A 35 -0.39 1.98 4.28
CA MET A 35 0.92 1.88 4.92
C MET A 35 1.70 3.20 4.85
N THR A 36 1.55 4.00 3.80
CA THR A 36 2.10 5.37 3.80
C THR A 36 1.50 6.21 4.94
N GLY A 37 0.22 5.98 5.26
CA GLY A 37 -0.46 6.59 6.39
C GLY A 37 0.10 6.13 7.74
N PHE A 38 0.46 4.86 7.89
CA PHE A 38 1.08 4.35 9.11
C PHE A 38 2.43 5.02 9.37
N GLU A 39 3.28 5.10 8.37
CA GLU A 39 4.58 5.75 8.51
C GLU A 39 4.44 7.27 8.76
N ARG A 40 3.50 7.95 8.10
CA ARG A 40 3.24 9.38 8.39
C ARG A 40 2.81 9.64 9.82
N ASN A 41 2.17 8.67 10.47
CA ASN A 41 1.68 8.74 11.84
C ASN A 41 2.46 7.82 12.78
N GLY A 42 3.74 7.61 12.53
CA GLY A 42 4.61 6.73 13.31
C GLY A 42 4.81 7.18 14.78
N ASP A 43 4.43 8.39 15.12
CA ASP A 43 4.32 8.86 16.50
C ASP A 43 3.19 8.14 17.27
N ILE A 44 2.14 7.72 16.59
CA ILE A 44 0.96 7.05 17.15
C ILE A 44 0.96 5.56 16.78
N VAL A 45 1.19 5.23 15.51
CA VAL A 45 1.18 3.85 15.00
C VAL A 45 2.52 3.19 15.30
N LYS A 46 2.59 2.38 16.33
CA LYS A 46 3.84 1.71 16.75
C LYS A 46 3.97 0.29 16.24
N LEU A 47 2.88 -0.35 15.86
CA LEU A 47 2.85 -1.71 15.37
C LEU A 47 1.69 -1.88 14.40
N ALA A 48 1.95 -2.53 13.29
CA ALA A 48 0.94 -3.04 12.37
C ALA A 48 1.27 -4.48 12.03
N ALA A 49 0.25 -5.32 11.93
CA ALA A 49 0.41 -6.73 11.59
C ALA A 49 -0.62 -7.12 10.53
N TYR A 50 -0.16 -7.87 9.54
CA TYR A 50 -1.04 -8.44 8.53
C TYR A 50 -1.73 -9.70 9.04
N ALA A 51 -3.02 -9.83 8.80
CA ALA A 51 -3.79 -11.02 9.13
C ALA A 51 -4.92 -11.25 8.12
N PRO A 52 -5.13 -12.50 7.71
CA PRO A 52 -4.30 -13.68 7.95
C PRO A 52 -3.08 -13.75 7.03
N MET A 53 -2.02 -14.41 7.50
CA MET A 53 -0.76 -14.50 6.75
C MET A 53 -0.72 -15.67 5.77
N PHE A 54 -1.32 -16.82 6.13
CA PHE A 54 -1.15 -18.06 5.41
C PHE A 54 -2.49 -18.74 5.11
N GLY A 55 -2.72 -19.05 3.84
CA GLY A 55 -3.84 -19.85 3.37
C GLY A 55 -3.40 -21.19 2.78
N ASN A 56 -3.95 -22.29 3.28
CA ASN A 56 -3.74 -23.60 2.67
C ASN A 56 -4.69 -23.77 1.47
N LEU A 57 -4.16 -23.87 0.27
CA LEU A 57 -4.96 -24.01 -0.97
C LEU A 57 -5.75 -25.33 -1.04
N ARG A 58 -5.29 -26.37 -0.37
CA ARG A 58 -5.91 -27.70 -0.39
C ARG A 58 -6.69 -28.05 0.86
N GLY A 59 -6.62 -27.19 1.87
CA GLY A 59 -7.29 -27.40 3.14
C GLY A 59 -8.53 -26.54 3.31
N THR A 60 -9.24 -26.79 4.38
CA THR A 60 -10.29 -25.90 4.85
C THR A 60 -9.62 -24.65 5.40
N ARG A 61 -9.97 -23.48 4.89
CA ARG A 61 -9.55 -22.20 5.42
C ARG A 61 -10.76 -21.34 5.77
N GLN A 62 -10.60 -20.57 6.80
CA GLN A 62 -11.67 -19.68 7.27
C GLN A 62 -11.73 -18.40 6.44
N TRP A 63 -10.57 -17.95 5.93
CA TRP A 63 -10.42 -16.71 5.20
C TRP A 63 -9.97 -16.98 3.77
N ALA A 64 -10.49 -16.24 2.83
CA ALA A 64 -10.14 -16.40 1.42
C ALA A 64 -9.01 -15.47 0.98
N VAL A 65 -8.82 -14.36 1.71
CA VAL A 65 -7.75 -13.39 1.44
C VAL A 65 -6.64 -13.59 2.46
N ASP A 66 -5.52 -14.08 1.97
CA ASP A 66 -4.32 -14.33 2.77
C ASP A 66 -3.12 -13.67 2.10
N MET A 67 -2.12 -13.29 2.87
CA MET A 67 -0.90 -12.70 2.34
C MET A 67 -0.11 -13.68 1.48
N MET A 68 -0.12 -14.95 1.83
CA MET A 68 0.54 -16.03 1.10
C MET A 68 -0.32 -17.28 1.08
N TYR A 69 -0.22 -18.04 -0.01
CA TYR A 69 -0.88 -19.33 -0.14
C TYR A 69 0.13 -20.45 -0.29
N TYR A 70 -0.17 -21.59 0.30
CA TYR A 70 0.72 -22.74 0.22
C TYR A 70 -0.02 -24.06 -0.04
N THR A 71 0.73 -25.00 -0.56
CA THR A 71 0.41 -26.43 -0.64
C THR A 71 1.55 -27.21 0.00
N ASN A 72 1.47 -28.55 -0.03
CA ASN A 72 2.56 -29.39 0.47
C ASN A 72 3.90 -29.18 -0.28
N THR A 73 3.84 -28.62 -1.49
CA THR A 73 5.01 -28.55 -2.40
C THR A 73 5.25 -27.17 -3.00
N ALA A 74 4.37 -26.20 -2.74
CA ALA A 74 4.47 -24.89 -3.37
C ALA A 74 4.05 -23.77 -2.40
N LEU A 75 4.63 -22.60 -2.58
CA LEU A 75 4.29 -21.35 -1.93
C LEU A 75 4.02 -20.29 -2.98
N VAL A 76 2.91 -19.58 -2.85
CA VAL A 76 2.55 -18.44 -3.70
C VAL A 76 2.50 -17.19 -2.83
N ARG A 77 3.28 -16.19 -3.21
CA ARG A 77 3.25 -14.85 -2.61
C ARG A 77 2.30 -13.97 -3.41
N THR A 78 1.42 -13.28 -2.71
CA THR A 78 0.46 -12.37 -3.35
C THR A 78 1.10 -10.99 -3.60
N PRO A 79 0.45 -10.10 -4.38
CA PRO A 79 0.89 -8.71 -4.46
C PRO A 79 0.98 -8.02 -3.09
N SER A 80 0.07 -8.31 -2.16
CA SER A 80 0.11 -7.80 -0.79
C SER A 80 1.39 -8.22 -0.03
N TYR A 81 1.87 -9.45 -0.26
CA TYR A 81 3.16 -9.87 0.32
C TYR A 81 4.30 -8.94 -0.11
N TYR A 82 4.38 -8.61 -1.40
CA TYR A 82 5.46 -7.77 -1.90
C TYR A 82 5.35 -6.33 -1.42
N VAL A 83 4.13 -5.80 -1.27
CA VAL A 83 3.91 -4.50 -0.63
C VAL A 83 4.43 -4.50 0.80
N GLN A 84 4.04 -5.49 1.60
CA GLN A 84 4.53 -5.62 2.98
C GLN A 84 6.05 -5.73 3.03
N GLN A 85 6.63 -6.53 2.14
CA GLN A 85 8.08 -6.70 2.06
C GLN A 85 8.80 -5.38 1.77
N LEU A 86 8.34 -4.60 0.77
CA LEU A 86 8.92 -3.31 0.42
C LEU A 86 8.89 -2.34 1.61
N PHE A 87 7.75 -2.20 2.27
CA PHE A 87 7.62 -1.29 3.41
C PHE A 87 8.47 -1.72 4.61
N MET A 88 8.65 -3.02 4.81
CA MET A 88 9.45 -3.55 5.93
C MET A 88 10.95 -3.49 5.68
N GLN A 89 11.39 -3.66 4.42
CA GLN A 89 12.82 -3.62 4.07
C GLN A 89 13.35 -2.20 3.98
N ASP A 90 12.52 -1.27 3.51
CA ASP A 90 12.90 0.12 3.30
C ASP A 90 12.16 1.02 4.30
N SER A 91 12.33 0.78 5.59
CA SER A 91 11.77 1.60 6.66
C SER A 91 12.79 2.61 7.17
N GLY A 92 12.40 3.89 7.27
CA GLY A 92 13.23 4.90 7.93
C GLY A 92 12.89 5.04 9.41
N ASP A 93 13.81 5.60 10.18
CA ASP A 93 13.68 5.79 11.63
C ASP A 93 12.74 6.94 11.97
N TYR A 94 12.70 7.96 11.13
CA TYR A 94 11.83 9.12 11.36
C TYR A 94 11.27 9.70 10.06
N LYS A 95 10.10 10.31 10.19
CA LYS A 95 9.43 11.00 9.09
C LYS A 95 10.14 12.31 8.76
N VAL A 96 10.40 12.53 7.47
CA VAL A 96 10.89 13.81 6.94
C VAL A 96 9.71 14.69 6.55
N GLN A 97 9.77 15.97 6.92
CA GLN A 97 8.77 16.93 6.47
C GLN A 97 8.85 17.11 4.96
N SER A 98 7.74 16.85 4.30
CA SER A 98 7.67 16.87 2.84
C SER A 98 6.33 17.40 2.36
N GLU A 99 6.31 17.97 1.18
CA GLU A 99 5.12 18.50 0.53
C GLU A 99 5.00 17.95 -0.87
N LEU A 100 3.80 17.53 -1.24
CA LEU A 100 3.46 17.12 -2.60
C LEU A 100 2.54 18.16 -3.23
N THR A 101 2.97 18.74 -4.34
CA THR A 101 2.18 19.69 -5.11
C THR A 101 1.86 19.12 -6.48
N PHE A 102 0.73 19.51 -7.04
CA PHE A 102 0.26 19.05 -8.34
C PHE A 102 0.25 20.22 -9.32
N ALA A 103 0.79 20.01 -10.52
CA ALA A 103 0.81 21.03 -11.58
C ALA A 103 -0.59 21.49 -12.00
N SER A 104 -1.60 20.63 -11.82
CA SER A 104 -3.03 20.94 -12.03
C SER A 104 -3.65 21.81 -10.94
N GLY A 105 -2.94 22.03 -9.84
CA GLY A 105 -3.43 22.75 -8.66
C GLY A 105 -4.32 21.90 -7.73
N SER A 106 -4.66 20.66 -8.10
CA SER A 106 -5.44 19.73 -7.28
C SER A 106 -4.90 18.31 -7.40
N ALA A 107 -5.03 17.54 -6.32
CA ALA A 107 -4.69 16.14 -6.32
C ALA A 107 -5.60 15.36 -7.28
N PRO A 108 -5.07 14.43 -8.10
CA PRO A 108 -5.88 13.53 -8.85
C PRO A 108 -6.61 12.55 -7.92
N THR A 109 -7.85 12.23 -8.25
CA THR A 109 -8.70 11.36 -7.44
C THR A 109 -9.23 10.18 -8.25
N LEU A 110 -9.59 9.12 -7.55
CA LEU A 110 -10.28 7.95 -8.08
C LEU A 110 -11.66 7.87 -7.44
N THR A 111 -12.66 7.53 -8.23
CA THR A 111 -14.01 7.29 -7.72
C THR A 111 -14.37 5.82 -7.91
N PHE A 112 -14.72 5.17 -6.81
CA PHE A 112 -15.24 3.82 -6.81
C PHE A 112 -16.76 3.90 -6.67
N GLU A 113 -17.45 3.29 -7.61
CA GLU A 113 -18.91 3.19 -7.58
C GLU A 113 -19.33 2.19 -6.52
N GLY A 114 -20.29 2.57 -5.70
CA GLY A 114 -20.86 1.67 -4.70
C GLY A 114 -21.63 0.52 -5.34
N SER A 115 -21.57 -0.66 -4.73
CA SER A 115 -22.25 -1.86 -5.22
C SER A 115 -23.77 -1.84 -5.03
N GLY A 116 -24.30 -0.85 -4.34
CA GLY A 116 -25.73 -0.72 -4.05
C GLY A 116 -26.27 -1.71 -3.02
N THR A 117 -25.44 -2.61 -2.53
CA THR A 117 -25.76 -3.56 -1.45
C THR A 117 -25.09 -3.12 -0.16
N ARG A 118 -25.82 -3.13 0.95
CA ARG A 118 -25.36 -2.72 2.30
C ARG A 118 -25.03 -1.24 2.49
N GLY A 119 -25.62 -0.34 1.69
CA GLY A 119 -25.38 1.09 1.87
C GLY A 119 -24.01 1.57 1.42
N ASP A 120 -23.34 0.82 0.57
CA ASP A 120 -22.12 1.23 -0.11
C ASP A 120 -22.41 2.46 -0.98
N ALA A 121 -21.97 3.62 -0.52
CA ALA A 121 -21.97 4.82 -1.31
C ALA A 121 -20.72 4.87 -2.21
N SER A 122 -20.83 5.54 -3.35
CA SER A 122 -19.65 5.87 -4.17
C SER A 122 -18.64 6.65 -3.31
N ARG A 123 -17.36 6.31 -3.45
CA ARG A 123 -16.26 6.92 -2.68
C ARG A 123 -15.22 7.50 -3.61
N THR A 124 -14.82 8.71 -3.30
CA THR A 124 -13.71 9.37 -3.98
C THR A 124 -12.51 9.42 -3.05
N VAL A 125 -11.38 8.94 -3.52
CA VAL A 125 -10.11 8.86 -2.79
C VAL A 125 -8.99 9.49 -3.60
N ASP A 126 -7.90 9.85 -2.95
CA ASP A 126 -6.72 10.32 -3.65
C ASP A 126 -6.13 9.21 -4.53
N GLN A 127 -5.59 9.56 -5.68
CA GLN A 127 -4.87 8.63 -6.55
C GLN A 127 -3.43 8.43 -6.08
N ILE A 128 -2.80 9.47 -5.52
CA ILE A 128 -1.39 9.46 -5.15
C ILE A 128 -1.25 9.55 -3.64
N TYR A 129 -0.52 8.59 -3.08
CA TYR A 129 -0.14 8.58 -1.67
C TYR A 129 1.37 8.55 -1.56
N TYR A 130 1.92 9.17 -0.52
CA TYR A 130 3.36 9.22 -0.33
C TYR A 130 3.75 9.35 1.14
N VAL A 131 4.97 8.98 1.43
CA VAL A 131 5.65 9.28 2.68
C VAL A 131 7.14 9.43 2.40
N VAL A 132 7.79 10.31 3.15
CA VAL A 132 9.24 10.48 3.13
C VAL A 132 9.76 10.22 4.52
N SER A 133 10.73 9.35 4.61
CA SER A 133 11.43 9.01 5.85
C SER A 133 12.93 9.09 5.67
N ALA A 134 13.68 9.06 6.74
CA ALA A 134 15.12 9.01 6.72
C ALA A 134 15.62 7.90 7.64
N ASP A 135 16.66 7.25 7.21
CA ASP A 135 17.42 6.28 7.99
C ASP A 135 18.57 7.01 8.69
N GLU A 136 18.67 6.88 10.01
CA GLU A 136 19.64 7.60 10.82
C GLU A 136 21.05 6.99 10.69
N GLU A 137 21.15 5.69 10.47
CA GLU A 137 22.42 4.98 10.37
C GLU A 137 23.09 5.21 9.02
N THR A 138 22.35 5.13 7.93
CA THR A 138 22.88 5.30 6.57
C THR A 138 22.84 6.73 6.08
N GLY A 139 21.94 7.54 6.59
CA GLY A 139 21.65 8.91 6.10
C GLY A 139 20.77 8.91 4.86
N ASP A 140 20.21 7.79 4.48
CA ASP A 140 19.36 7.67 3.29
C ASP A 140 18.02 8.37 3.47
N ILE A 141 17.54 8.99 2.40
CA ILE A 141 16.18 9.52 2.30
C ILE A 141 15.33 8.55 1.49
N LEU A 142 14.36 7.98 2.14
CA LEU A 142 13.44 7.00 1.57
C LEU A 142 12.16 7.69 1.13
N ILE A 143 11.86 7.65 -0.15
CA ILE A 143 10.64 8.25 -0.72
C ILE A 143 9.76 7.12 -1.23
N LYS A 144 8.64 6.90 -0.56
CA LYS A 144 7.63 5.91 -0.96
C LYS A 144 6.46 6.61 -1.61
N ILE A 145 6.12 6.19 -2.83
CA ILE A 145 5.01 6.75 -3.60
C ILE A 145 4.13 5.60 -4.08
N VAL A 146 2.84 5.75 -3.87
CA VAL A 146 1.83 4.83 -4.38
C VAL A 146 0.97 5.58 -5.39
N ASN A 147 0.95 5.10 -6.63
CA ASN A 147 0.02 5.53 -7.65
C ASN A 147 -1.06 4.47 -7.79
N ALA A 148 -2.24 4.72 -7.25
CA ALA A 148 -3.38 3.82 -7.33
C ALA A 148 -4.16 3.94 -8.67
N GLY A 149 -3.79 4.89 -9.54
CA GLY A 149 -4.41 5.07 -10.85
C GLY A 149 -3.72 4.25 -11.95
N GLU A 150 -4.40 4.15 -13.08
CA GLU A 150 -3.93 3.39 -14.25
C GLU A 150 -2.88 4.13 -15.09
N ASN A 151 -2.81 5.45 -14.96
CA ASN A 151 -1.92 6.27 -15.78
C ASN A 151 -0.58 6.51 -15.06
N SER A 152 0.50 6.54 -15.82
CA SER A 152 1.80 6.93 -15.31
C SER A 152 1.82 8.38 -14.85
N VAL A 153 2.53 8.64 -13.75
CA VAL A 153 2.70 10.00 -13.19
C VAL A 153 4.19 10.32 -13.14
N ARG A 154 4.54 11.54 -13.52
CA ARG A 154 5.91 12.02 -13.43
C ARG A 154 6.07 12.85 -12.17
N PHE A 155 7.11 12.55 -11.40
CA PHE A 155 7.47 13.30 -10.21
C PHE A 155 8.75 14.08 -10.43
N ASN A 156 8.79 15.31 -9.91
CA ASN A 156 10.00 16.10 -9.79
C ASN A 156 10.31 16.25 -8.30
N PHE A 157 11.52 15.91 -7.92
CA PHE A 157 11.97 16.00 -6.54
C PHE A 157 12.83 17.25 -6.35
N SER A 158 12.59 17.96 -5.24
CA SER A 158 13.42 19.08 -4.80
C SER A 158 13.78 18.84 -3.34
N LEU A 159 15.06 18.79 -3.05
CA LEU A 159 15.60 18.59 -1.72
C LEU A 159 16.10 19.94 -1.19
N ALA A 160 15.34 20.56 -0.30
CA ALA A 160 15.73 21.83 0.32
C ALA A 160 16.80 21.60 1.41
N GLY A 161 17.83 22.41 1.44
CA GLY A 161 18.90 22.34 2.44
C GLY A 161 19.94 21.23 2.21
N MET A 162 19.90 20.59 1.05
CA MET A 162 20.82 19.52 0.68
C MET A 162 21.71 19.91 -0.51
N GLU A 163 22.25 21.10 -0.47
CA GLU A 163 23.16 21.57 -1.52
C GLU A 163 24.43 20.69 -1.53
N GLY A 164 24.70 20.05 -2.65
CA GLY A 164 25.89 19.22 -2.85
C GLY A 164 25.72 17.73 -2.67
N ILE A 165 24.50 17.23 -2.37
CA ILE A 165 24.23 15.79 -2.35
C ILE A 165 24.01 15.31 -3.78
N GLN A 166 24.78 14.30 -4.18
CA GLN A 166 24.51 13.56 -5.41
C GLN A 166 23.41 12.56 -5.14
N LEU A 167 22.35 12.60 -5.94
CA LEU A 167 21.36 11.54 -5.93
C LEU A 167 22.05 10.23 -6.34
N ALA A 168 22.16 9.30 -5.42
CA ALA A 168 22.48 7.92 -5.74
C ALA A 168 21.35 7.32 -6.59
N ASP A 169 21.64 6.23 -7.26
CA ASP A 169 20.71 5.60 -8.20
C ASP A 169 19.30 5.46 -7.63
N ILE A 170 18.32 5.98 -8.35
CA ILE A 170 16.91 5.75 -8.02
C ILE A 170 16.60 4.32 -8.43
N ALA A 171 16.54 3.43 -7.46
CA ALA A 171 16.00 2.09 -7.66
C ALA A 171 14.48 2.19 -7.80
N GLY A 172 13.96 1.99 -8.99
CA GLY A 172 12.52 1.83 -9.24
C GLY A 172 12.16 0.35 -9.25
N VAL A 173 11.05 0.00 -8.61
CA VAL A 173 10.40 -1.31 -8.73
C VAL A 173 9.16 -1.19 -9.60
#